data_0d42e99b488735929b922a477ab2e877
#
_entry.id   0d42e99b488735929b922a477ab2e877
#
_cell.length_a   1.000
_cell.length_b   1.000
_cell.length_c   1.000
_cell.angle_alpha   90.00
_cell.angle_beta   90.00
_cell.angle_gamma   90.00
#
_symmetry.space_group_name_H-M   'P 1'
#
loop_
_entity.id
_entity.type
_entity.pdbx_description
1 polymer ?
#
loop_
_entity_poly.entity_id
_entity_poly.type
_entity_poly.pdbx_seq_one_letter_code
_entity_poly.pdbx_strand_id
1 'polypeptide(L)'
;AALAMALIENIQRENLNPLEEALGLQRLVDEFAMTHQQAADAVGRSRPAASNLLRLLQLAKPVQDMLMASEIDMGHARALLPLSNALQVQIAQRIAQKGLSVREAERLVQREMTPPAAKLPPKPDRDLLRLQEELSDSLGAAVAIKTNRKGAGKLTIEFSDLDQLEGILTRLR
;
A
#
# COMPACT_ATOMS: atom_id res chain seq x y z
N ALA A 1 -27.36 32.61 -11.67
CA ALA A 1 -28.45 31.67 -11.34
C ALA A 1 -28.77 30.72 -12.50
N ALA A 2 -29.06 31.21 -13.75
CA ALA A 2 -29.45 30.35 -14.88
C ALA A 2 -28.38 29.30 -15.26
N LEU A 3 -27.10 29.66 -15.26
CA LEU A 3 -26.00 28.77 -15.63
C LEU A 3 -25.81 27.63 -14.61
N ALA A 4 -25.97 27.92 -13.30
CA ALA A 4 -25.93 26.91 -12.25
C ALA A 4 -27.10 25.93 -12.40
N MET A 5 -28.29 26.38 -12.67
CA MET A 5 -29.48 25.56 -12.92
C MET A 5 -29.28 24.60 -14.10
N ALA A 6 -28.75 25.11 -15.22
CA ALA A 6 -28.46 24.29 -16.39
C ALA A 6 -27.38 23.21 -16.10
N LEU A 7 -26.37 23.55 -15.30
CA LEU A 7 -25.34 22.58 -14.86
C LEU A 7 -25.93 21.50 -13.95
N ILE A 8 -26.76 21.87 -12.98
CA ILE A 8 -27.45 20.95 -12.07
C ILE A 8 -28.35 20.00 -12.88
N GLU A 9 -29.17 20.52 -13.80
CA GLU A 9 -30.02 19.71 -14.67
C GLU A 9 -29.18 18.71 -15.49
N ASN A 10 -28.03 19.14 -16.01
CA ASN A 10 -27.13 18.25 -16.75
C ASN A 10 -26.54 17.14 -15.87
N ILE A 11 -26.20 17.45 -14.61
CA ILE A 11 -25.66 16.45 -13.65
C ILE A 11 -26.75 15.44 -13.23
N GLN A 12 -28.02 15.84 -13.21
CA GLN A 12 -29.15 14.99 -12.85
C GLN A 12 -29.60 14.02 -13.96
N ARG A 13 -28.94 14.01 -15.12
CA ARG A 13 -29.23 13.05 -16.20
C ARG A 13 -28.84 11.63 -15.79
N GLU A 14 -29.70 10.67 -16.14
CA GLU A 14 -29.60 9.25 -15.69
C GLU A 14 -28.38 8.46 -16.20
N ASN A 15 -27.60 9.00 -17.16
CA ASN A 15 -26.52 8.27 -17.83
C ASN A 15 -25.12 8.92 -17.69
N LEU A 16 -24.89 9.72 -16.66
CA LEU A 16 -23.56 10.29 -16.42
C LEU A 16 -22.59 9.27 -15.82
N ASN A 17 -21.37 9.27 -16.36
CA ASN A 17 -20.27 8.55 -15.76
C ASN A 17 -19.91 9.20 -14.41
N PRO A 18 -19.48 8.43 -13.39
CA PRO A 18 -19.10 8.97 -12.08
C PRO A 18 -18.06 10.09 -12.10
N LEU A 19 -17.16 10.11 -13.09
CA LEU A 19 -16.18 11.19 -13.24
C LEU A 19 -16.80 12.46 -13.84
N GLU A 20 -17.76 12.33 -14.76
CA GLU A 20 -18.49 13.47 -15.29
C GLU A 20 -19.35 14.12 -14.20
N GLU A 21 -19.99 13.31 -13.36
CA GLU A 21 -20.74 13.77 -12.19
C GLU A 21 -19.80 14.50 -11.20
N ALA A 22 -18.60 13.92 -10.94
CA ALA A 22 -17.60 14.54 -10.09
C ALA A 22 -17.09 15.88 -10.64
N LEU A 23 -16.84 15.98 -11.95
CA LEU A 23 -16.46 17.23 -12.60
C LEU A 23 -17.56 18.28 -12.52
N GLY A 24 -18.81 17.88 -12.71
CA GLY A 24 -19.96 18.78 -12.54
C GLY A 24 -20.07 19.32 -11.12
N LEU A 25 -19.93 18.45 -10.11
CA LEU A 25 -19.89 18.84 -8.70
C LEU A 25 -18.73 19.79 -8.39
N GLN A 26 -17.54 19.52 -8.93
CA GLN A 26 -16.38 20.39 -8.76
C GLN A 26 -16.64 21.78 -9.33
N ARG A 27 -17.25 21.88 -10.51
CA ARG A 27 -17.63 23.15 -11.11
C ARG A 27 -18.64 23.91 -10.26
N LEU A 28 -19.63 23.24 -9.65
CA LEU A 28 -20.59 23.92 -8.74
C LEU A 28 -19.85 24.53 -7.53
N VAL A 29 -18.83 23.86 -7.01
CA VAL A 29 -18.00 24.37 -5.90
C VAL A 29 -17.12 25.54 -6.36
N ASP A 30 -16.40 25.40 -7.48
CA ASP A 30 -15.38 26.34 -7.91
C ASP A 30 -15.95 27.59 -8.58
N GLU A 31 -16.94 27.41 -9.50
CA GLU A 31 -17.49 28.52 -10.30
C GLU A 31 -18.63 29.24 -9.59
N PHE A 32 -19.39 28.54 -8.73
CA PHE A 32 -20.56 29.09 -8.04
C PHE A 32 -20.38 29.25 -6.53
N ALA A 33 -19.16 29.01 -6.02
CA ALA A 33 -18.79 29.12 -4.60
C ALA A 33 -19.73 28.34 -3.64
N MET A 34 -20.28 27.22 -4.12
CA MET A 34 -21.11 26.34 -3.31
C MET A 34 -20.24 25.53 -2.34
N THR A 35 -20.72 25.30 -1.13
CA THR A 35 -20.12 24.30 -0.24
C THR A 35 -20.39 22.89 -0.78
N HIS A 36 -19.57 21.90 -0.40
CA HIS A 36 -19.81 20.50 -0.76
C HIS A 36 -21.22 20.01 -0.38
N GLN A 37 -21.76 20.50 0.74
CA GLN A 37 -23.14 20.20 1.16
C GLN A 37 -24.16 20.79 0.18
N GLN A 38 -24.03 22.06 -0.16
CA GLN A 38 -24.95 22.75 -1.08
C GLN A 38 -24.92 22.13 -2.48
N ALA A 39 -23.72 21.78 -2.98
CA ALA A 39 -23.57 21.10 -4.27
C ALA A 39 -24.22 19.69 -4.24
N ALA A 40 -24.03 18.94 -3.16
CA ALA A 40 -24.65 17.63 -2.98
C ALA A 40 -26.18 17.72 -2.97
N ASP A 41 -26.74 18.64 -2.17
CA ASP A 41 -28.19 18.86 -2.05
C ASP A 41 -28.79 19.30 -3.39
N ALA A 42 -28.09 20.17 -4.13
CA ALA A 42 -28.55 20.66 -5.45
C ALA A 42 -28.69 19.53 -6.48
N VAL A 43 -27.82 18.50 -6.43
CA VAL A 43 -27.88 17.35 -7.36
C VAL A 43 -28.62 16.14 -6.78
N GLY A 44 -29.24 16.27 -5.60
CA GLY A 44 -30.01 15.18 -4.95
C GLY A 44 -29.14 14.05 -4.39
N ARG A 45 -27.89 14.34 -4.04
CA ARG A 45 -26.94 13.38 -3.46
C ARG A 45 -26.71 13.67 -1.96
N SER A 46 -26.36 12.64 -1.21
CA SER A 46 -25.87 12.86 0.15
C SER A 46 -24.46 13.48 0.14
N ARG A 47 -24.12 14.26 1.16
CA ARG A 47 -22.77 14.83 1.32
C ARG A 47 -21.65 13.78 1.25
N PRO A 48 -21.75 12.59 1.89
CA PRO A 48 -20.75 11.54 1.73
C PRO A 48 -20.61 11.03 0.30
N ALA A 49 -21.73 10.90 -0.44
CA ALA A 49 -21.71 10.47 -1.84
C ALA A 49 -21.00 11.49 -2.72
N ALA A 50 -21.33 12.78 -2.60
CA ALA A 50 -20.67 13.86 -3.33
C ALA A 50 -19.18 13.95 -2.98
N SER A 51 -18.81 13.84 -1.71
CA SER A 51 -17.39 13.81 -1.30
C SER A 51 -16.64 12.62 -1.90
N ASN A 52 -17.24 11.44 -1.99
CA ASN A 52 -16.64 10.29 -2.62
C ASN A 52 -16.44 10.49 -4.13
N LEU A 53 -17.39 11.11 -4.82
CA LEU A 53 -17.26 11.46 -6.23
C LEU A 53 -16.12 12.46 -6.45
N LEU A 54 -16.06 13.55 -5.71
CA LEU A 54 -15.00 14.56 -5.80
C LEU A 54 -13.60 13.95 -5.57
N ARG A 55 -13.48 12.97 -4.68
CA ARG A 55 -12.20 12.28 -4.47
C ARG A 55 -11.73 11.48 -5.68
N LEU A 56 -12.62 11.05 -6.59
CA LEU A 56 -12.21 10.34 -7.82
C LEU A 56 -11.37 11.23 -8.75
N LEU A 57 -11.53 12.55 -8.67
CA LEU A 57 -10.72 13.51 -9.44
C LEU A 57 -9.26 13.56 -9.00
N GLN A 58 -8.96 13.05 -7.81
CA GLN A 58 -7.59 12.95 -7.27
C GLN A 58 -6.83 11.73 -7.78
N LEU A 59 -7.49 10.81 -8.49
CA LEU A 59 -6.84 9.66 -9.09
C LEU A 59 -5.91 10.06 -10.24
N ALA A 60 -4.87 9.26 -10.46
CA ALA A 60 -4.01 9.39 -11.62
C ALA A 60 -4.84 9.31 -12.92
N LYS A 61 -4.51 10.15 -13.91
CA LYS A 61 -5.26 10.23 -15.16
C LYS A 61 -5.51 8.88 -15.84
N PRO A 62 -4.52 7.96 -15.97
CA PRO A 62 -4.77 6.65 -16.54
C PRO A 62 -5.81 5.82 -15.78
N VAL A 63 -5.88 5.97 -14.44
CA VAL A 63 -6.89 5.26 -13.62
C VAL A 63 -8.28 5.84 -13.84
N GLN A 64 -8.39 7.17 -14.00
CA GLN A 64 -9.63 7.82 -14.39
C GLN A 64 -10.11 7.31 -15.76
N ASP A 65 -9.20 7.18 -16.74
CA ASP A 65 -9.51 6.68 -18.08
C ASP A 65 -9.98 5.22 -18.04
N MET A 66 -9.37 4.36 -17.19
CA MET A 66 -9.84 2.98 -16.97
C MET A 66 -11.24 2.94 -16.33
N LEU A 67 -11.54 3.85 -15.40
CA LEU A 67 -12.88 3.97 -14.81
C LEU A 67 -13.91 4.43 -15.87
N MET A 68 -13.55 5.38 -16.74
CA MET A 68 -14.37 5.84 -17.85
C MET A 68 -14.66 4.71 -18.85
N ALA A 69 -13.65 3.88 -19.14
CA ALA A 69 -13.77 2.71 -20.02
C ALA A 69 -14.50 1.52 -19.37
N SER A 70 -14.93 1.64 -18.11
CA SER A 70 -15.55 0.55 -17.33
C SER A 70 -14.64 -0.69 -17.17
N GLU A 71 -13.32 -0.50 -17.28
CA GLU A 71 -12.33 -1.56 -17.00
C GLU A 71 -12.20 -1.82 -15.49
N ILE A 72 -12.52 -0.83 -14.69
CA ILE A 72 -12.60 -0.91 -13.22
C ILE A 72 -13.87 -0.22 -12.73
N ASP A 73 -14.40 -0.66 -11.59
CA ASP A 73 -15.58 -0.08 -10.95
C ASP A 73 -15.23 1.06 -9.98
N MET A 74 -16.24 1.85 -9.59
CA MET A 74 -16.11 2.90 -8.57
C MET A 74 -15.51 2.42 -7.25
N GLY A 75 -15.84 1.19 -6.83
CA GLY A 75 -15.28 0.56 -5.64
C GLY A 75 -13.78 0.35 -5.74
N HIS A 76 -13.31 -0.12 -6.89
CA HIS A 76 -11.87 -0.26 -7.19
C HIS A 76 -11.17 1.09 -7.18
N ALA A 77 -11.72 2.08 -7.88
CA ALA A 77 -11.19 3.44 -7.94
C ALA A 77 -11.04 4.07 -6.54
N ARG A 78 -12.05 3.91 -5.67
CA ARG A 78 -12.00 4.38 -4.28
C ARG A 78 -10.92 3.68 -3.45
N ALA A 79 -10.75 2.39 -3.63
CA ALA A 79 -9.71 1.62 -2.92
C ALA A 79 -8.29 2.11 -3.27
N LEU A 80 -8.09 2.62 -4.49
CA LEU A 80 -6.79 3.10 -4.98
C LEU A 80 -6.38 4.49 -4.46
N LEU A 81 -7.33 5.29 -3.97
CA LEU A 81 -7.09 6.68 -3.54
C LEU A 81 -5.93 6.88 -2.54
N PRO A 82 -5.67 5.98 -1.58
CA PRO A 82 -4.57 6.17 -0.63
C PRO A 82 -3.17 5.98 -1.24
N LEU A 83 -3.08 5.40 -2.44
CA LEU A 83 -1.81 5.08 -3.08
C LEU A 83 -1.22 6.28 -3.82
N SER A 84 0.09 6.28 -4.03
CA SER A 84 0.74 7.20 -4.96
C SER A 84 0.29 6.95 -6.40
N ASN A 85 0.35 7.99 -7.25
CA ASN A 85 -0.12 7.91 -8.63
C ASN A 85 0.49 6.72 -9.42
N ALA A 86 1.78 6.44 -9.22
CA ALA A 86 2.46 5.32 -9.88
C ALA A 86 1.88 3.97 -9.43
N LEU A 87 1.67 3.79 -8.12
CA LEU A 87 1.06 2.57 -7.57
C LEU A 87 -0.41 2.44 -7.95
N GLN A 88 -1.16 3.55 -8.00
CA GLN A 88 -2.56 3.54 -8.48
C GLN A 88 -2.64 2.91 -9.87
N VAL A 89 -1.81 3.35 -10.82
CA VAL A 89 -1.81 2.83 -12.20
C VAL A 89 -1.44 1.36 -12.23
N GLN A 90 -0.38 0.97 -11.53
CA GLN A 90 0.10 -0.42 -11.49
C GLN A 90 -0.99 -1.37 -10.92
N ILE A 91 -1.61 -0.97 -9.81
CA ILE A 91 -2.63 -1.80 -9.15
C ILE A 91 -3.93 -1.82 -9.95
N ALA A 92 -4.35 -0.69 -10.56
CA ALA A 92 -5.51 -0.62 -11.43
C ALA A 92 -5.39 -1.58 -12.62
N GLN A 93 -4.24 -1.58 -13.30
CA GLN A 93 -3.97 -2.52 -14.40
C GLN A 93 -4.05 -3.98 -13.93
N ARG A 94 -3.51 -4.27 -12.75
CA ARG A 94 -3.57 -5.62 -12.17
C ARG A 94 -5.00 -6.04 -11.83
N ILE A 95 -5.83 -5.12 -11.34
CA ILE A 95 -7.25 -5.34 -11.06
C ILE A 95 -7.98 -5.69 -12.35
N ALA A 96 -7.83 -4.89 -13.41
CA ALA A 96 -8.47 -5.10 -14.70
C ALA A 96 -8.02 -6.41 -15.36
N GLN A 97 -6.71 -6.70 -15.41
CA GLN A 97 -6.16 -7.91 -16.03
C GLN A 97 -6.61 -9.20 -15.34
N LYS A 98 -6.78 -9.17 -14.02
CA LYS A 98 -7.15 -10.36 -13.23
C LYS A 98 -8.63 -10.45 -12.89
N GLY A 99 -9.42 -9.44 -13.24
CA GLY A 99 -10.84 -9.38 -12.90
C GLY A 99 -11.08 -9.43 -11.38
N LEU A 100 -10.26 -8.73 -10.60
CA LEU A 100 -10.34 -8.78 -9.14
C LEU A 100 -11.64 -8.11 -8.66
N SER A 101 -12.24 -8.67 -7.61
CA SER A 101 -13.35 -8.02 -6.91
C SER A 101 -12.86 -6.83 -6.10
N VAL A 102 -13.79 -5.92 -5.73
CA VAL A 102 -13.48 -4.75 -4.88
C VAL A 102 -12.80 -5.17 -3.57
N ARG A 103 -13.27 -6.26 -2.94
CA ARG A 103 -12.66 -6.76 -1.69
C ARG A 103 -11.23 -7.26 -1.87
N GLU A 104 -10.93 -7.88 -3.01
CA GLU A 104 -9.57 -8.34 -3.34
C GLU A 104 -8.66 -7.15 -3.63
N ALA A 105 -9.17 -6.13 -4.33
CA ALA A 105 -8.47 -4.89 -4.57
C ALA A 105 -8.14 -4.16 -3.25
N GLU A 106 -9.09 -4.03 -2.33
CA GLU A 106 -8.88 -3.44 -1.01
C GLU A 106 -7.78 -4.18 -0.22
N ARG A 107 -7.79 -5.52 -0.24
CA ARG A 107 -6.74 -6.34 0.40
C ARG A 107 -5.38 -6.14 -0.26
N LEU A 108 -5.34 -5.99 -1.58
CA LEU A 108 -4.11 -5.73 -2.32
C LEU A 108 -3.54 -4.36 -1.93
N VAL A 109 -4.36 -3.32 -1.95
CA VAL A 109 -3.98 -1.96 -1.53
C VAL A 109 -3.47 -1.96 -0.08
N GLN A 110 -4.16 -2.63 0.83
CA GLN A 110 -3.76 -2.72 2.22
C GLN A 110 -2.37 -3.37 2.39
N ARG A 111 -2.06 -4.38 1.58
CA ARG A 111 -0.73 -5.02 1.58
C ARG A 111 0.37 -4.08 1.08
N GLU A 112 0.08 -3.28 0.04
CA GLU A 112 1.03 -2.30 -0.50
C GLU A 112 1.27 -1.13 0.46
N MET A 113 0.24 -0.74 1.21
CA MET A 113 0.34 0.32 2.23
C MET A 113 1.00 -0.16 3.54
N THR A 114 0.93 -1.46 3.83
CA THR A 114 1.58 -2.01 5.01
C THR A 114 3.06 -2.20 4.71
N PRO A 115 3.98 -1.50 5.42
CA PRO A 115 5.40 -1.76 5.28
C PRO A 115 5.62 -3.27 5.42
N PRO A 116 6.50 -3.89 4.61
CA PRO A 116 6.82 -5.29 4.81
C PRO A 116 7.16 -5.46 6.28
N ALA A 117 6.33 -6.22 6.99
CA ALA A 117 6.62 -6.53 8.39
C ALA A 117 8.08 -6.97 8.40
N ALA A 118 8.94 -6.21 9.08
CA ALA A 118 10.32 -6.63 9.27
C ALA A 118 10.19 -8.07 9.73
N LYS A 119 10.67 -9.01 8.92
CA LYS A 119 10.66 -10.41 9.29
C LYS A 119 11.35 -10.44 10.63
N LEU A 120 10.56 -10.54 11.70
CA LEU A 120 11.12 -10.76 13.03
C LEU A 120 12.13 -11.88 12.82
N PRO A 121 13.42 -11.68 13.18
CA PRO A 121 14.39 -12.76 13.08
C PRO A 121 13.74 -13.95 13.76
N PRO A 122 13.82 -15.14 13.17
CA PRO A 122 13.27 -16.34 13.77
C PRO A 122 13.74 -16.35 15.22
N LYS A 123 12.82 -16.58 16.17
CA LYS A 123 13.18 -16.65 17.60
C LYS A 123 14.43 -17.51 17.69
N PRO A 124 15.55 -17.00 18.22
CA PRO A 124 16.78 -17.75 18.26
C PRO A 124 16.48 -19.04 19.02
N ASP A 125 16.86 -20.16 18.45
CA ASP A 125 16.76 -21.48 19.08
C ASP A 125 17.53 -21.39 20.38
N ARG A 126 16.91 -21.69 21.52
CA ARG A 126 17.55 -21.62 22.83
C ARG A 126 18.80 -22.49 22.89
N ASP A 127 18.77 -23.63 22.21
CA ASP A 127 19.90 -24.55 22.15
C ASP A 127 21.06 -23.96 21.34
N LEU A 128 20.76 -23.22 20.26
CA LEU A 128 21.77 -22.49 19.47
C LEU A 128 22.39 -21.33 20.25
N LEU A 129 21.60 -20.59 21.03
CA LEU A 129 22.11 -19.52 21.89
C LEU A 129 23.06 -20.10 22.97
N ARG A 130 22.65 -21.17 23.62
CA ARG A 130 23.49 -21.84 24.63
C ARG A 130 24.79 -22.36 24.02
N LEU A 131 24.72 -23.00 22.86
CA LEU A 131 25.92 -23.47 22.15
C LEU A 131 26.84 -22.30 21.74
N GLN A 132 26.26 -21.18 21.33
CA GLN A 132 27.00 -19.97 21.01
C GLN A 132 27.72 -19.39 22.23
N GLU A 133 27.08 -19.36 23.40
CA GLU A 133 27.67 -18.90 24.65
C GLU A 133 28.81 -19.87 25.09
N GLU A 134 28.56 -21.19 25.08
CA GLU A 134 29.58 -22.23 25.44
C GLU A 134 30.82 -22.13 24.54
N LEU A 135 30.63 -21.92 23.23
CA LEU A 135 31.74 -21.73 22.28
C LEU A 135 32.48 -20.42 22.51
N SER A 136 31.76 -19.33 22.78
CA SER A 136 32.38 -18.03 23.05
C SER A 136 33.26 -18.08 24.31
N ASP A 137 32.78 -18.73 25.36
CA ASP A 137 33.52 -18.91 26.60
C ASP A 137 34.76 -19.82 26.41
N SER A 138 34.59 -20.89 25.64
CA SER A 138 35.69 -21.83 25.37
C SER A 138 36.79 -21.22 24.50
N LEU A 139 36.43 -20.44 23.50
CA LEU A 139 37.37 -19.84 22.55
C LEU A 139 37.93 -18.50 23.02
N GLY A 140 37.28 -17.83 23.98
CA GLY A 140 37.64 -16.48 24.42
C GLY A 140 37.45 -15.44 23.32
N ALA A 141 36.45 -15.63 22.45
CA ALA A 141 36.14 -14.81 21.31
C ALA A 141 34.63 -14.77 21.03
N ALA A 142 34.14 -13.68 20.47
CA ALA A 142 32.74 -13.59 20.13
C ALA A 142 32.37 -14.58 18.99
N VAL A 143 31.43 -15.47 19.27
CA VAL A 143 30.94 -16.49 18.33
C VAL A 143 29.50 -16.19 17.94
N ALA A 144 29.19 -16.22 16.64
CA ALA A 144 27.82 -16.10 16.10
C ALA A 144 27.48 -17.32 15.25
N ILE A 145 26.38 -17.99 15.56
CA ILE A 145 25.85 -19.14 14.83
C ILE A 145 24.55 -18.71 14.12
N LYS A 146 24.49 -18.84 12.79
CA LYS A 146 23.31 -18.61 11.99
C LYS A 146 22.95 -19.87 11.22
N THR A 147 21.76 -20.42 11.45
CA THR A 147 21.26 -21.62 10.76
C THR A 147 20.05 -21.29 9.90
N ASN A 148 19.84 -22.05 8.84
CA ASN A 148 18.63 -22.04 8.04
C ASN A 148 17.64 -23.13 8.53
N ARG A 149 16.42 -23.14 7.97
CA ARG A 149 15.38 -24.12 8.32
C ARG A 149 15.77 -25.59 8.03
N LYS A 150 16.81 -25.83 7.24
CA LYS A 150 17.30 -27.17 6.87
C LYS A 150 18.48 -27.63 7.76
N GLY A 151 18.83 -26.83 8.78
CA GLY A 151 19.93 -27.14 9.67
C GLY A 151 21.35 -26.77 9.16
N ALA A 152 21.47 -26.32 7.90
CA ALA A 152 22.71 -25.77 7.36
C ALA A 152 22.93 -24.35 7.89
N GLY A 153 24.18 -23.98 8.19
CA GLY A 153 24.42 -22.68 8.77
C GLY A 153 25.85 -22.17 8.57
N LYS A 154 26.11 -21.04 9.21
CA LYS A 154 27.40 -20.35 9.21
C LYS A 154 27.80 -20.09 10.67
N LEU A 155 29.00 -20.48 11.01
CA LEU A 155 29.70 -20.13 12.25
C LEU A 155 30.63 -18.95 11.92
N THR A 156 30.55 -17.88 12.69
CA THR A 156 31.43 -16.72 12.58
C THR A 156 32.09 -16.48 13.93
N ILE A 157 33.42 -16.37 13.94
CA ILE A 157 34.23 -16.08 15.12
C ILE A 157 34.91 -14.74 14.87
N GLU A 158 34.71 -13.76 15.76
CA GLU A 158 35.38 -12.46 15.69
C GLU A 158 36.62 -12.48 16.59
N PHE A 159 37.75 -12.07 16.05
CA PHE A 159 39.02 -11.96 16.76
C PHE A 159 39.61 -10.55 16.62
N SER A 160 40.32 -10.09 17.63
CA SER A 160 40.89 -8.74 17.70
C SER A 160 42.29 -8.63 17.09
N ASP A 161 43.05 -9.71 17.11
CA ASP A 161 44.45 -9.79 16.61
C ASP A 161 44.81 -11.19 16.17
N LEU A 162 45.99 -11.33 15.53
CA LEU A 162 46.46 -12.61 14.99
C LEU A 162 46.85 -13.59 16.09
N ASP A 163 47.31 -13.13 17.24
CA ASP A 163 47.69 -13.99 18.38
C ASP A 163 46.43 -14.66 18.95
N GLN A 164 45.33 -13.92 19.06
CA GLN A 164 44.04 -14.48 19.43
C GLN A 164 43.55 -15.51 18.41
N LEU A 165 43.73 -15.26 17.13
CA LEU A 165 43.39 -16.20 16.07
C LEU A 165 44.18 -17.51 16.19
N GLU A 166 45.50 -17.44 16.44
CA GLU A 166 46.34 -18.62 16.66
C GLU A 166 45.85 -19.41 17.87
N GLY A 167 45.51 -18.73 18.96
CA GLY A 167 44.93 -19.36 20.16
C GLY A 167 43.61 -20.09 19.88
N ILE A 168 42.72 -19.46 19.06
CA ILE A 168 41.46 -20.06 18.62
C ILE A 168 41.71 -21.30 17.76
N LEU A 169 42.62 -21.24 16.81
CA LEU A 169 42.93 -22.36 15.91
C LEU A 169 43.56 -23.55 16.70
N THR A 170 44.34 -23.25 17.71
CA THR A 170 44.93 -24.28 18.56
C THR A 170 43.88 -25.06 19.39
N ARG A 171 42.80 -24.36 19.80
CA ARG A 171 41.68 -24.98 20.55
C ARG A 171 40.67 -25.71 19.64
N LEU A 172 40.67 -25.42 18.34
CA LEU A 172 39.81 -26.09 17.36
C LEU A 172 40.46 -27.35 16.74
N ARG A 173 41.76 -27.56 16.96
CA ARG A 173 42.49 -28.77 16.56
C ARG A 173 42.37 -29.87 17.61
#